data_c9d9c648d34b71c86f4827333e2099db
#
_entry.id   c9d9c648d34b71c86f4827333e2099db
#
_cell.length_a   1.000
_cell.length_b   1.000
_cell.length_c   1.000
_cell.angle_alpha   90.00
_cell.angle_beta   90.00
_cell.angle_gamma   90.00
#
_symmetry.space_group_name_H-M   'P 1'
#
loop_
_entity.id
_entity.type
_entity.pdbx_description
1 polymer ?
#
loop_
_entity_poly.entity_id
_entity_poly.type
_entity_poly.pdbx_seq_one_letter_code
_entity_poly.pdbx_strand_id
1 'polypeptide(L)'
;MKENSLYDKKSLKEITGKTADWNEVAKDCVAFSNAQGGIIDYGIEDDADEPDTEQRIPESLVVTLQNKINGKTSNVSAYGEVVTHSNGGQFLRLHIARGNSAASTTSGKFFIRVSDNSVPVIGSDINRISAEKGYYRWEDEPSKWSWKDADHKKLDKVITLLHESERVSDFVKQKDTKELLDYFFLTEEESDKMTYLGVLFLGTQSQRGRIANSPVLQCIKYDEYGEKVKKYLWDDFTKNPYEIIEEV
;
A
#
# COMPACT_ATOMS: atom_id res chain seq x y z
N MET A 1 15.80 5.41 24.54
CA MET A 1 14.42 5.37 23.93
C MET A 1 14.02 3.91 23.77
N LYS A 2 12.76 3.53 24.10
CA LYS A 2 12.30 2.13 23.98
C LYS A 2 11.92 1.80 22.54
N GLU A 3 12.28 0.62 22.06
CA GLU A 3 11.91 0.09 20.75
C GLU A 3 10.39 0.04 20.54
N ASN A 4 9.98 0.30 19.32
CA ASN A 4 8.56 0.34 18.93
C ASN A 4 8.39 0.20 17.39
N SER A 5 7.21 0.51 16.86
CA SER A 5 6.93 0.41 15.42
C SER A 5 7.70 1.41 14.54
N LEU A 6 8.29 2.46 15.12
CA LEU A 6 9.00 3.54 14.40
C LEU A 6 10.47 3.65 14.79
N TYR A 7 10.90 2.93 15.80
CA TYR A 7 12.27 3.03 16.34
C TYR A 7 12.79 1.66 16.76
N ASP A 8 14.06 1.40 16.40
CA ASP A 8 14.82 0.24 16.81
C ASP A 8 16.26 0.66 17.17
N LYS A 9 16.93 -0.12 17.99
CA LYS A 9 18.36 0.06 18.28
C LYS A 9 19.07 -1.28 18.17
N LYS A 10 20.32 -1.23 17.73
CA LYS A 10 21.10 -2.42 17.39
C LYS A 10 22.56 -2.24 17.78
N SER A 11 23.18 -3.34 18.14
CA SER A 11 24.62 -3.35 18.33
C SER A 11 25.36 -2.96 17.05
N LEU A 12 26.47 -2.22 17.19
CA LEU A 12 27.33 -1.90 16.04
C LEU A 12 27.91 -3.15 15.37
N LYS A 13 27.97 -4.27 16.08
CA LYS A 13 28.46 -5.58 15.58
C LYS A 13 27.59 -6.13 14.45
N GLU A 14 26.33 -5.73 14.38
CA GLU A 14 25.42 -6.17 13.31
C GLU A 14 25.80 -5.62 11.94
N ILE A 15 26.52 -4.51 11.88
CA ILE A 15 26.94 -3.86 10.64
C ILE A 15 28.48 -3.80 10.49
N THR A 16 29.25 -4.39 11.41
CA THR A 16 30.71 -4.35 11.39
C THR A 16 31.35 -5.74 11.55
N GLY A 17 32.55 -5.88 10.97
CA GLY A 17 33.38 -7.07 11.15
C GLY A 17 32.78 -8.35 10.53
N LYS A 18 33.19 -9.50 11.08
CA LYS A 18 32.74 -10.83 10.58
C LYS A 18 31.35 -11.21 11.10
N THR A 19 30.85 -10.50 12.08
CA THR A 19 29.52 -10.74 12.68
C THR A 19 28.40 -9.95 12.00
N ALA A 20 28.74 -9.10 11.03
CA ALA A 20 27.75 -8.32 10.28
C ALA A 20 26.74 -9.22 9.58
N ASP A 21 25.45 -9.07 9.94
CA ASP A 21 24.35 -9.78 9.29
C ASP A 21 23.55 -8.85 8.39
N TRP A 22 24.05 -8.72 7.17
CA TRP A 22 23.41 -7.88 6.14
C TRP A 22 22.04 -8.40 5.67
N ASN A 23 21.67 -9.64 5.99
CA ASN A 23 20.32 -10.16 5.66
C ASN A 23 19.33 -9.69 6.74
N GLU A 24 19.75 -9.64 8.00
CA GLU A 24 18.93 -9.10 9.08
C GLU A 24 18.72 -7.59 8.90
N VAL A 25 19.79 -6.85 8.56
CA VAL A 25 19.67 -5.42 8.20
C VAL A 25 18.68 -5.21 7.06
N ALA A 26 18.77 -6.00 5.99
CA ALA A 26 17.85 -5.90 4.86
C ALA A 26 16.41 -6.25 5.26
N LYS A 27 16.20 -7.27 6.10
CA LYS A 27 14.90 -7.64 6.66
C LYS A 27 14.25 -6.48 7.40
N ASP A 28 14.99 -5.84 8.29
CA ASP A 28 14.49 -4.73 9.09
C ASP A 28 14.19 -3.51 8.22
N CYS A 29 15.06 -3.15 7.29
CA CYS A 29 14.81 -2.07 6.33
C CYS A 29 13.53 -2.29 5.51
N VAL A 30 13.31 -3.52 5.02
CA VAL A 30 12.09 -3.91 4.32
C VAL A 30 10.88 -3.79 5.23
N ALA A 31 10.97 -4.27 6.47
CA ALA A 31 9.87 -4.25 7.42
C ALA A 31 9.43 -2.83 7.77
N PHE A 32 10.36 -1.93 8.06
CA PHE A 32 10.08 -0.51 8.29
C PHE A 32 9.51 0.17 7.06
N SER A 33 10.11 -0.05 5.88
CA SER A 33 9.63 0.53 4.62
C SER A 33 8.21 0.09 4.29
N ASN A 34 7.85 -1.16 4.56
CA ASN A 34 6.50 -1.70 4.34
C ASN A 34 5.48 -1.20 5.38
N ALA A 35 5.90 -0.77 6.54
CA ALA A 35 5.06 -0.17 7.58
C ALA A 35 4.98 1.36 7.43
N GLN A 36 5.40 2.10 8.43
CA GLN A 36 5.32 3.57 8.49
C GLN A 36 6.67 4.26 8.22
N GLY A 37 7.73 3.51 7.88
CA GLY A 37 9.09 3.98 7.95
C GLY A 37 9.58 3.98 9.40
N GLY A 38 10.72 4.60 9.66
CA GLY A 38 11.28 4.71 11.01
C GLY A 38 12.77 4.91 11.05
N ILE A 39 13.34 4.65 12.21
CA ILE A 39 14.75 4.87 12.50
C ILE A 39 15.35 3.63 13.16
N ILE A 40 16.57 3.28 12.76
CA ILE A 40 17.40 2.27 13.46
C ILE A 40 18.71 2.93 13.87
N ASP A 41 19.03 2.89 15.16
CA ASP A 41 20.30 3.39 15.70
C ASP A 41 21.26 2.22 15.92
N TYR A 42 22.35 2.16 15.14
CA TYR A 42 23.40 1.15 15.26
C TYR A 42 24.54 1.66 16.16
N GLY A 43 24.85 0.93 17.19
CA GLY A 43 25.89 1.27 18.18
C GLY A 43 25.33 1.68 19.53
N ILE A 44 24.07 1.35 19.80
CA ILE A 44 23.45 1.42 21.12
C ILE A 44 23.01 -0.01 21.45
N GLU A 45 23.62 -0.59 22.52
CA GLU A 45 23.31 -1.96 22.95
C GLU A 45 21.88 -2.04 23.55
N ASP A 46 21.29 -3.24 23.57
CA ASP A 46 19.89 -3.45 24.00
C ASP A 46 19.63 -3.02 25.44
N ASP A 47 20.61 -3.16 26.31
CA ASP A 47 20.57 -2.82 27.73
C ASP A 47 21.05 -1.38 28.04
N ALA A 48 21.42 -0.61 27.00
CA ALA A 48 21.91 0.77 27.11
C ALA A 48 20.94 1.77 26.50
N ASP A 49 20.91 2.99 27.03
CA ASP A 49 20.15 4.12 26.45
C ASP A 49 21.03 5.07 25.62
N GLU A 50 22.34 4.88 25.67
CA GLU A 50 23.32 5.73 25.00
C GLU A 50 24.51 4.91 24.48
N PRO A 51 25.25 5.41 23.47
CA PRO A 51 26.45 4.74 22.96
C PRO A 51 27.61 4.79 23.96
N ASP A 52 28.57 3.89 23.77
CA ASP A 52 29.85 3.97 24.52
C ASP A 52 30.52 5.32 24.23
N THR A 53 31.08 5.96 25.30
CA THR A 53 31.67 7.29 25.22
C THR A 53 32.88 7.37 24.28
N GLU A 54 33.61 6.25 24.13
CA GLU A 54 34.78 6.16 23.24
C GLU A 54 34.43 5.64 21.83
N GLN A 55 33.18 5.21 21.61
CA GLN A 55 32.77 4.70 20.33
C GLN A 55 32.84 5.80 19.23
N ARG A 56 33.49 5.44 18.12
CA ARG A 56 33.60 6.31 16.94
C ARG A 56 33.15 5.56 15.70
N ILE A 57 32.41 6.26 14.87
CA ILE A 57 31.83 5.71 13.63
C ILE A 57 32.60 6.31 12.45
N PRO A 58 33.32 5.50 11.65
CA PRO A 58 33.94 6.01 10.44
C PRO A 58 32.87 6.30 9.36
N GLU A 59 32.99 7.42 8.64
CA GLU A 59 32.07 7.77 7.56
C GLU A 59 31.98 6.70 6.47
N SER A 60 33.06 5.94 6.24
CA SER A 60 33.05 4.81 5.31
C SER A 60 32.05 3.71 5.68
N LEU A 61 31.66 3.61 6.96
CA LEU A 61 30.65 2.66 7.41
C LEU A 61 29.25 3.06 6.90
N VAL A 62 28.94 4.37 6.86
CA VAL A 62 27.69 4.89 6.30
C VAL A 62 27.56 4.49 4.83
N VAL A 63 28.63 4.69 4.04
CA VAL A 63 28.67 4.30 2.63
C VAL A 63 28.55 2.78 2.46
N THR A 64 29.20 2.01 3.33
CA THR A 64 29.10 0.55 3.31
C THR A 64 27.68 0.08 3.59
N LEU A 65 27.06 0.61 4.64
CA LEU A 65 25.66 0.30 5.00
C LEU A 65 24.70 0.61 3.83
N GLN A 66 24.83 1.81 3.24
CA GLN A 66 24.01 2.24 2.11
C GLN A 66 24.12 1.28 0.91
N ASN A 67 25.35 0.92 0.54
CA ASN A 67 25.60 -0.02 -0.55
C ASN A 67 25.03 -1.41 -0.26
N LYS A 68 25.10 -1.88 0.98
CA LYS A 68 24.56 -3.17 1.38
C LYS A 68 23.03 -3.18 1.36
N ILE A 69 22.39 -2.11 1.82
CA ILE A 69 20.92 -1.97 1.75
C ILE A 69 20.50 -1.98 0.28
N ASN A 70 21.09 -1.14 -0.56
CA ASN A 70 20.77 -1.06 -1.99
C ASN A 70 20.98 -2.39 -2.72
N GLY A 71 22.01 -3.15 -2.36
CA GLY A 71 22.30 -4.45 -2.97
C GLY A 71 21.44 -5.62 -2.47
N LYS A 72 20.73 -5.44 -1.34
CA LYS A 72 19.97 -6.52 -0.69
C LYS A 72 18.47 -6.27 -0.59
N THR A 73 18.01 -5.09 -1.00
CA THR A 73 16.60 -4.72 -0.95
C THR A 73 16.11 -4.16 -2.28
N SER A 74 14.81 -4.19 -2.47
CA SER A 74 14.10 -3.57 -3.58
C SER A 74 13.00 -2.68 -3.00
N ASN A 75 12.82 -1.47 -3.58
CA ASN A 75 11.83 -0.47 -3.16
C ASN A 75 12.02 0.05 -1.72
N VAL A 76 13.24 0.02 -1.22
CA VAL A 76 13.61 0.62 0.08
C VAL A 76 14.35 1.94 -0.19
N SER A 77 13.89 3.01 0.46
CA SER A 77 14.60 4.30 0.51
C SER A 77 15.08 4.53 1.94
N ALA A 78 16.39 4.56 2.12
CA ALA A 78 17.01 4.78 3.42
C ALA A 78 18.28 5.61 3.27
N TYR A 79 18.62 6.38 4.31
CA TYR A 79 19.91 7.07 4.41
C TYR A 79 20.46 7.01 5.83
N GLY A 80 21.78 6.94 5.93
CA GLY A 80 22.48 6.90 7.20
C GLY A 80 23.21 8.20 7.51
N GLU A 81 23.36 8.52 8.80
CA GLU A 81 24.18 9.61 9.29
C GLU A 81 24.91 9.20 10.58
N VAL A 82 26.05 9.81 10.84
CA VAL A 82 26.75 9.66 12.11
C VAL A 82 26.23 10.71 13.09
N VAL A 83 25.74 10.25 14.23
CA VAL A 83 25.24 11.11 15.31
C VAL A 83 26.20 11.07 16.49
N THR A 84 26.54 12.24 17.01
CA THR A 84 27.35 12.35 18.27
C THR A 84 26.40 12.61 19.43
N HIS A 85 26.38 11.69 20.38
CA HIS A 85 25.59 11.81 21.60
C HIS A 85 26.19 12.81 22.58
N SER A 86 25.39 13.29 23.54
CA SER A 86 25.84 14.25 24.57
C SER A 86 26.98 13.74 25.45
N ASN A 87 27.11 12.43 25.61
CA ASN A 87 28.24 11.79 26.32
C ASN A 87 29.55 11.72 25.51
N GLY A 88 29.53 12.22 24.24
CA GLY A 88 30.69 12.21 23.34
C GLY A 88 30.80 10.97 22.46
N GLY A 89 30.07 9.89 22.74
CA GLY A 89 30.02 8.68 21.93
C GLY A 89 29.26 8.91 20.60
N GLN A 90 29.60 8.13 19.58
CA GLN A 90 28.96 8.19 18.27
C GLN A 90 28.17 6.93 17.97
N PHE A 91 27.07 7.06 17.25
CA PHE A 91 26.31 5.95 16.70
C PHE A 91 25.88 6.28 15.27
N LEU A 92 25.55 5.25 14.50
CA LEU A 92 25.04 5.43 13.14
C LEU A 92 23.52 5.37 13.15
N ARG A 93 22.87 6.45 12.77
CA ARG A 93 21.43 6.52 12.61
C ARG A 93 21.04 6.24 11.18
N LEU A 94 20.18 5.25 10.98
CA LEU A 94 19.60 4.90 9.71
C LEU A 94 18.15 5.35 9.67
N HIS A 95 17.82 6.27 8.76
CA HIS A 95 16.47 6.71 8.48
C HIS A 95 15.89 5.89 7.34
N ILE A 96 14.72 5.31 7.54
CA ILE A 96 14.03 4.49 6.54
C ILE A 96 12.69 5.16 6.23
N ALA A 97 12.51 5.56 4.98
CA ALA A 97 11.25 6.14 4.54
C ALA A 97 10.17 5.06 4.39
N ARG A 98 8.91 5.42 4.66
CA ARG A 98 7.78 4.61 4.20
C ARG A 98 7.82 4.50 2.68
N GLY A 99 7.87 3.29 2.15
CA GLY A 99 7.87 3.05 0.72
C GLY A 99 6.51 3.38 0.08
N ASN A 100 6.53 3.82 -1.17
CA ASN A 100 5.31 4.04 -1.98
C ASN A 100 4.81 2.75 -2.64
N SER A 101 5.64 1.71 -2.67
CA SER A 101 5.32 0.37 -3.18
C SER A 101 5.78 -0.69 -2.19
N ALA A 102 5.33 -1.94 -2.33
CA ALA A 102 5.78 -3.03 -1.49
C ALA A 102 7.29 -3.25 -1.66
N ALA A 103 8.01 -3.20 -0.56
CA ALA A 103 9.45 -3.47 -0.49
C ALA A 103 9.71 -4.95 -0.23
N SER A 104 10.80 -5.47 -0.77
CA SER A 104 11.26 -6.84 -0.53
C SER A 104 12.77 -6.92 -0.38
N THR A 105 13.28 -8.01 0.16
CA THR A 105 14.70 -8.36 -0.03
C THR A 105 14.94 -8.81 -1.47
N THR A 106 16.19 -8.76 -1.93
CA THR A 106 16.56 -9.25 -3.27
C THR A 106 16.36 -10.77 -3.43
N SER A 107 16.16 -11.50 -2.33
CA SER A 107 15.74 -12.90 -2.34
C SER A 107 14.20 -13.09 -2.43
N GLY A 108 13.44 -12.02 -2.66
CA GLY A 108 11.97 -12.06 -2.82
C GLY A 108 11.17 -12.21 -1.53
N LYS A 109 11.77 -11.97 -0.37
CA LYS A 109 11.07 -12.05 0.92
C LYS A 109 10.51 -10.68 1.31
N PHE A 110 9.27 -10.69 1.81
CA PHE A 110 8.57 -9.51 2.31
C PHE A 110 8.45 -9.57 3.83
N PHE A 111 8.60 -8.42 4.47
CA PHE A 111 8.45 -8.25 5.92
C PHE A 111 7.69 -6.97 6.22
N ILE A 112 7.03 -6.92 7.38
CA ILE A 112 6.37 -5.72 7.89
C ILE A 112 6.71 -5.53 9.37
N ARG A 113 6.84 -4.29 9.81
CA ARG A 113 7.05 -3.96 11.23
C ARG A 113 5.71 -4.01 11.97
N VAL A 114 5.64 -4.85 13.00
CA VAL A 114 4.51 -4.97 13.89
C VAL A 114 5.03 -4.80 15.31
N SER A 115 4.69 -3.70 15.95
CA SER A 115 5.27 -3.28 17.22
C SER A 115 6.79 -3.17 17.11
N ASP A 116 7.57 -3.96 17.84
CA ASP A 116 9.04 -4.02 17.87
C ASP A 116 9.60 -5.18 17.02
N ASN A 117 8.76 -5.89 16.24
CA ASN A 117 9.16 -7.07 15.48
C ASN A 117 9.04 -6.90 13.97
N SER A 118 10.02 -7.43 13.23
CA SER A 118 9.98 -7.58 11.77
C SER A 118 9.38 -8.94 11.39
N VAL A 119 8.11 -8.95 11.01
CA VAL A 119 7.31 -10.16 10.76
C VAL A 119 7.28 -10.49 9.26
N PRO A 120 7.46 -11.75 8.84
CA PRO A 120 7.36 -12.13 7.45
C PRO A 120 5.92 -11.96 6.92
N VAL A 121 5.83 -11.48 5.69
CA VAL A 121 4.56 -11.32 4.94
C VAL A 121 4.50 -12.38 3.86
N ILE A 122 3.41 -13.15 3.81
CA ILE A 122 3.22 -14.27 2.88
C ILE A 122 1.84 -14.23 2.23
N GLY A 123 1.73 -14.87 1.06
CA GLY A 123 0.45 -15.07 0.37
C GLY A 123 -0.25 -13.76 0.01
N SER A 124 -1.54 -13.69 0.28
CA SER A 124 -2.41 -12.55 -0.07
C SER A 124 -2.06 -11.25 0.68
N ASP A 125 -1.33 -11.32 1.81
CA ASP A 125 -0.95 -10.12 2.56
C ASP A 125 0.04 -9.23 1.80
N ILE A 126 0.80 -9.78 0.83
CA ILE A 126 1.64 -9.01 -0.07
C ILE A 126 0.79 -8.06 -0.92
N ASN A 127 -0.32 -8.56 -1.46
CA ASN A 127 -1.26 -7.75 -2.24
C ASN A 127 -1.92 -6.67 -1.38
N ARG A 128 -2.24 -6.98 -0.11
CA ARG A 128 -2.79 -6.02 0.84
C ARG A 128 -1.82 -4.86 1.09
N ILE A 129 -0.52 -5.15 1.34
CA ILE A 129 0.50 -4.09 1.51
C ILE A 129 0.62 -3.24 0.24
N SER A 130 0.60 -3.86 -0.94
CA SER A 130 0.67 -3.14 -2.23
C SER A 130 -0.54 -2.23 -2.43
N ALA A 131 -1.74 -2.69 -2.08
CA ALA A 131 -2.97 -1.91 -2.15
C ALA A 131 -2.97 -0.74 -1.14
N GLU A 132 -2.55 -0.98 0.11
CA GLU A 132 -2.44 0.07 1.15
C GLU A 132 -1.46 1.20 0.77
N LYS A 133 -0.49 0.90 -0.10
CA LYS A 133 0.47 1.88 -0.64
C LYS A 133 -0.04 2.57 -1.91
N GLY A 134 -1.22 2.20 -2.43
CA GLY A 134 -1.82 2.78 -3.63
C GLY A 134 -1.12 2.37 -4.94
N TYR A 135 -0.19 1.42 -4.89
CA TYR A 135 0.51 0.93 -6.08
C TYR A 135 -0.29 -0.15 -6.82
N TYR A 136 -1.05 -0.96 -6.09
CA TYR A 136 -1.94 -1.98 -6.66
C TYR A 136 -3.39 -1.55 -6.49
N ARG A 137 -4.07 -1.38 -7.60
CA ARG A 137 -5.48 -1.03 -7.67
C ARG A 137 -6.19 -2.17 -8.38
N TRP A 138 -6.78 -3.08 -7.61
CA TRP A 138 -7.47 -4.25 -8.15
C TRP A 138 -8.64 -3.86 -9.06
N GLU A 139 -9.24 -2.71 -8.82
CA GLU A 139 -10.32 -2.17 -9.62
C GLU A 139 -9.92 -1.82 -11.05
N ASP A 140 -8.64 -1.51 -11.30
CA ASP A 140 -8.10 -1.20 -12.63
C ASP A 140 -7.69 -2.48 -13.40
N GLU A 141 -7.61 -3.64 -12.74
CA GLU A 141 -7.25 -4.90 -13.38
C GLU A 141 -8.33 -5.34 -14.38
N PRO A 142 -7.93 -5.88 -15.54
CA PRO A 142 -8.88 -6.37 -16.53
C PRO A 142 -9.63 -7.60 -16.03
N SER A 143 -10.92 -7.61 -16.23
CA SER A 143 -11.76 -8.78 -15.99
C SER A 143 -11.78 -9.71 -17.22
N LYS A 144 -12.45 -10.83 -17.10
CA LYS A 144 -12.67 -11.74 -18.25
C LYS A 144 -13.87 -11.37 -19.14
N TRP A 145 -14.64 -10.36 -18.77
CA TRP A 145 -15.89 -10.02 -19.47
C TRP A 145 -15.70 -8.80 -20.37
N SER A 146 -16.29 -8.85 -21.56
CA SER A 146 -16.36 -7.73 -22.49
C SER A 146 -17.41 -6.71 -22.03
N TRP A 147 -17.17 -5.42 -22.31
CA TRP A 147 -18.17 -4.38 -22.09
C TRP A 147 -19.41 -4.56 -22.98
N LYS A 148 -19.30 -5.32 -24.08
CA LYS A 148 -20.42 -5.70 -24.95
C LYS A 148 -21.37 -6.69 -24.26
N ASP A 149 -20.90 -7.39 -23.23
CA ASP A 149 -21.68 -8.31 -22.39
C ASP A 149 -22.20 -7.63 -21.11
N ALA A 150 -22.09 -6.31 -21.01
CA ALA A 150 -22.57 -5.53 -19.87
C ALA A 150 -24.11 -5.52 -19.79
N ASP A 151 -24.62 -5.11 -18.64
CA ASP A 151 -26.05 -4.78 -18.50
C ASP A 151 -26.34 -3.48 -19.27
N HIS A 152 -27.03 -3.59 -20.40
CA HIS A 152 -27.30 -2.48 -21.30
C HIS A 152 -27.98 -1.30 -20.60
N LYS A 153 -28.91 -1.56 -19.66
CA LYS A 153 -29.59 -0.48 -18.92
C LYS A 153 -28.64 0.29 -18.03
N LYS A 154 -27.70 -0.42 -17.39
CA LYS A 154 -26.67 0.21 -16.55
C LYS A 154 -25.65 0.95 -17.38
N LEU A 155 -25.25 0.40 -18.53
CA LEU A 155 -24.36 1.07 -19.47
C LEU A 155 -24.98 2.38 -19.97
N ASP A 156 -26.22 2.34 -20.49
CA ASP A 156 -26.92 3.51 -20.99
C ASP A 156 -27.07 4.58 -19.90
N LYS A 157 -27.40 4.16 -18.66
CA LYS A 157 -27.54 5.08 -17.54
C LYS A 157 -26.21 5.75 -17.20
N VAL A 158 -25.09 5.00 -17.13
CA VAL A 158 -23.77 5.56 -16.84
C VAL A 158 -23.34 6.53 -17.94
N ILE A 159 -23.51 6.18 -19.22
CA ILE A 159 -23.18 7.07 -20.33
C ILE A 159 -24.01 8.36 -20.27
N THR A 160 -25.32 8.26 -19.99
CA THR A 160 -26.19 9.43 -19.81
C THR A 160 -25.68 10.34 -18.69
N LEU A 161 -25.36 9.77 -17.54
CA LEU A 161 -24.83 10.54 -16.39
C LEU A 161 -23.52 11.24 -16.69
N LEU A 162 -22.62 10.60 -17.45
CA LEU A 162 -21.36 11.20 -17.87
C LEU A 162 -21.60 12.39 -18.81
N HIS A 163 -22.54 12.27 -19.72
CA HIS A 163 -22.92 13.37 -20.64
C HIS A 163 -23.62 14.54 -19.92
N GLU A 164 -24.46 14.26 -18.92
CA GLU A 164 -25.18 15.28 -18.15
C GLU A 164 -24.31 15.96 -17.08
N SER A 165 -23.21 15.34 -16.66
CA SER A 165 -22.36 15.85 -15.60
C SER A 165 -21.65 17.15 -15.99
N GLU A 166 -21.80 18.20 -15.19
CA GLU A 166 -21.06 19.46 -15.34
C GLU A 166 -19.55 19.30 -15.05
N ARG A 167 -19.14 18.22 -14.38
CA ARG A 167 -17.74 17.92 -14.06
C ARG A 167 -16.99 17.28 -15.22
N VAL A 168 -17.70 16.78 -16.22
CA VAL A 168 -17.10 16.19 -17.42
C VAL A 168 -16.98 17.26 -18.49
N SER A 169 -15.75 17.47 -18.99
CA SER A 169 -15.51 18.50 -20.01
C SER A 169 -16.18 18.14 -21.35
N ASP A 170 -16.51 19.16 -22.14
CA ASP A 170 -17.13 18.97 -23.47
C ASP A 170 -16.24 18.11 -24.40
N PHE A 171 -14.93 18.23 -24.28
CA PHE A 171 -13.99 17.38 -25.04
C PHE A 171 -14.18 15.89 -24.73
N VAL A 172 -14.37 15.55 -23.46
CA VAL A 172 -14.59 14.14 -23.05
C VAL A 172 -15.97 13.67 -23.48
N LYS A 173 -17.00 14.52 -23.40
CA LYS A 173 -18.37 14.19 -23.83
C LYS A 173 -18.51 13.90 -25.34
N GLN A 174 -17.56 14.37 -26.15
CA GLN A 174 -17.57 14.11 -27.62
C GLN A 174 -16.98 12.73 -27.99
N LYS A 175 -16.43 12.00 -27.05
CA LYS A 175 -15.87 10.67 -27.28
C LYS A 175 -16.97 9.65 -27.53
N ASP A 176 -16.64 8.63 -28.33
CA ASP A 176 -17.56 7.49 -28.49
C ASP A 176 -17.67 6.68 -27.17
N THR A 177 -18.62 5.74 -27.15
CA THR A 177 -18.89 4.93 -25.94
C THR A 177 -17.65 4.21 -25.44
N LYS A 178 -16.86 3.58 -26.34
CA LYS A 178 -15.65 2.84 -25.93
C LYS A 178 -14.58 3.79 -25.39
N GLU A 179 -14.34 4.89 -26.07
CA GLU A 179 -13.39 5.92 -25.63
C GLU A 179 -13.77 6.55 -24.28
N LEU A 180 -15.08 6.72 -24.00
CA LEU A 180 -15.57 7.16 -22.70
C LEU A 180 -15.27 6.13 -21.62
N LEU A 181 -15.55 4.85 -21.90
CA LEU A 181 -15.29 3.77 -20.93
C LEU A 181 -13.80 3.65 -20.61
N ASP A 182 -12.93 3.78 -21.63
CA ASP A 182 -11.46 3.80 -21.44
C ASP A 182 -11.03 5.01 -20.60
N TYR A 183 -11.52 6.19 -20.93
CA TYR A 183 -11.17 7.42 -20.21
C TYR A 183 -11.50 7.36 -18.71
N PHE A 184 -12.58 6.67 -18.35
CA PHE A 184 -12.98 6.47 -16.94
C PHE A 184 -12.49 5.15 -16.36
N PHE A 185 -11.54 4.47 -16.99
CA PHE A 185 -10.97 3.20 -16.54
C PHE A 185 -12.00 2.08 -16.34
N LEU A 186 -13.12 2.14 -17.03
CA LEU A 186 -14.16 1.10 -16.99
C LEU A 186 -13.83 -0.07 -17.93
N THR A 187 -12.96 0.16 -18.90
CA THR A 187 -12.42 -0.86 -19.81
C THR A 187 -10.88 -0.77 -19.86
N GLU A 188 -10.26 -1.89 -20.23
CA GLU A 188 -8.83 -1.96 -20.51
C GLU A 188 -8.54 -1.27 -21.85
N GLU A 189 -7.54 -0.40 -21.89
CA GLU A 189 -7.09 0.27 -23.10
C GLU A 189 -6.69 -0.77 -24.18
N GLU A 190 -7.04 -0.53 -25.42
CA GLU A 190 -6.82 -1.44 -26.57
C GLU A 190 -7.52 -2.82 -26.47
N SER A 191 -8.47 -2.99 -25.56
CA SER A 191 -9.20 -4.24 -25.34
C SER A 191 -10.69 -3.98 -25.16
N ASP A 192 -11.53 -4.97 -25.49
CA ASP A 192 -12.97 -4.93 -25.18
C ASP A 192 -13.28 -5.36 -23.74
N LYS A 193 -12.29 -5.73 -22.93
CA LYS A 193 -12.52 -6.21 -21.56
C LYS A 193 -12.85 -5.07 -20.61
N MET A 194 -13.85 -5.29 -19.78
CA MET A 194 -14.09 -4.42 -18.64
C MET A 194 -12.98 -4.62 -17.58
N THR A 195 -12.58 -3.54 -16.94
CA THR A 195 -11.87 -3.64 -15.66
C THR A 195 -12.81 -4.14 -14.57
N TYR A 196 -12.29 -4.49 -13.37
CA TYR A 196 -13.20 -4.81 -12.26
C TYR A 196 -14.07 -3.60 -11.87
N LEU A 197 -13.55 -2.37 -11.98
CA LEU A 197 -14.36 -1.16 -11.83
C LEU A 197 -15.51 -1.14 -12.84
N GLY A 198 -15.21 -1.42 -14.11
CA GLY A 198 -16.23 -1.52 -15.15
C GLY A 198 -17.30 -2.57 -14.84
N VAL A 199 -16.89 -3.75 -14.34
CA VAL A 199 -17.84 -4.79 -13.94
C VAL A 199 -18.73 -4.35 -12.77
N LEU A 200 -18.19 -3.61 -11.80
CA LEU A 200 -18.98 -3.10 -10.68
C LEU A 200 -20.09 -2.16 -11.15
N PHE A 201 -19.79 -1.26 -12.09
CA PHE A 201 -20.74 -0.25 -12.57
C PHE A 201 -21.66 -0.76 -13.68
N LEU A 202 -21.12 -1.51 -14.64
CA LEU A 202 -21.79 -1.89 -15.89
C LEU A 202 -22.18 -3.36 -15.94
N GLY A 203 -21.54 -4.23 -15.16
CA GLY A 203 -21.75 -5.67 -15.22
C GLY A 203 -23.17 -6.09 -14.86
N THR A 204 -23.57 -7.27 -15.32
CA THR A 204 -24.78 -7.94 -14.84
C THR A 204 -24.65 -8.38 -13.38
N GLN A 205 -25.76 -8.69 -12.72
CA GLN A 205 -25.76 -9.25 -11.37
C GLN A 205 -24.83 -10.47 -11.25
N SER A 206 -24.89 -11.38 -12.21
CA SER A 206 -24.07 -12.58 -12.23
C SER A 206 -22.57 -12.28 -12.38
N GLN A 207 -22.20 -11.26 -13.15
CA GLN A 207 -20.81 -10.83 -13.30
C GLN A 207 -20.30 -10.20 -12.00
N ARG A 208 -21.05 -9.28 -11.40
CA ARG A 208 -20.70 -8.66 -10.12
C ARG A 208 -20.52 -9.69 -9.01
N GLY A 209 -21.45 -10.63 -8.86
CA GLY A 209 -21.39 -11.67 -7.83
C GLY A 209 -20.23 -12.68 -7.99
N ARG A 210 -19.56 -12.68 -9.15
CA ARG A 210 -18.39 -13.54 -9.42
C ARG A 210 -17.05 -12.85 -9.22
N ILE A 211 -17.03 -11.57 -8.86
CA ILE A 211 -15.81 -10.88 -8.49
C ILE A 211 -15.41 -11.35 -7.08
N ALA A 212 -14.18 -11.89 -6.93
CA ALA A 212 -13.72 -12.46 -5.66
C ALA A 212 -13.76 -11.49 -4.47
N ASN A 213 -13.60 -10.19 -4.74
CA ASN A 213 -13.64 -9.13 -3.75
C ASN A 213 -14.84 -8.19 -3.95
N SER A 214 -15.96 -8.71 -4.47
CA SER A 214 -17.14 -7.89 -4.70
C SER A 214 -17.64 -7.28 -3.40
N PRO A 215 -17.82 -5.95 -3.34
CA PRO A 215 -18.20 -5.28 -2.11
C PRO A 215 -19.62 -5.67 -1.69
N VAL A 216 -19.74 -6.06 -0.43
CA VAL A 216 -21.02 -6.09 0.29
C VAL A 216 -21.11 -4.79 1.09
N LEU A 217 -22.15 -4.00 0.84
CA LEU A 217 -22.32 -2.70 1.48
C LEU A 217 -23.40 -2.78 2.54
N GLN A 218 -23.11 -2.23 3.72
CA GLN A 218 -24.06 -2.05 4.78
C GLN A 218 -24.04 -0.61 5.26
N CYS A 219 -25.19 0.07 5.20
CA CYS A 219 -25.39 1.39 5.79
C CYS A 219 -26.30 1.28 7.00
N ILE A 220 -25.92 1.95 8.10
CA ILE A 220 -26.75 2.04 9.29
C ILE A 220 -26.97 3.52 9.59
N LYS A 221 -28.24 3.93 9.62
CA LYS A 221 -28.64 5.27 10.02
C LYS A 221 -28.97 5.29 11.51
N TYR A 222 -28.39 6.24 12.23
CA TYR A 222 -28.66 6.51 13.63
C TYR A 222 -29.36 7.87 13.76
N ASP A 223 -30.16 8.05 14.81
CA ASP A 223 -30.73 9.34 15.20
C ASP A 223 -29.76 10.16 16.05
N GLU A 224 -30.22 11.33 16.51
CA GLU A 224 -29.44 12.24 17.36
C GLU A 224 -29.12 11.66 18.77
N TYR A 225 -29.80 10.61 19.18
CA TYR A 225 -29.58 9.91 20.45
C TYR A 225 -28.68 8.69 20.31
N GLY A 226 -28.20 8.39 19.08
CA GLY A 226 -27.38 7.22 18.79
C GLY A 226 -28.17 5.92 18.65
N GLU A 227 -29.49 5.97 18.57
CA GLU A 227 -30.34 4.81 18.35
C GLU A 227 -30.44 4.48 16.85
N LYS A 228 -30.40 3.18 16.54
CA LYS A 228 -30.45 2.69 15.16
C LYS A 228 -31.84 2.89 14.56
N VAL A 229 -31.94 3.76 13.56
CA VAL A 229 -33.20 4.07 12.87
C VAL A 229 -33.42 3.12 11.69
N LYS A 230 -32.39 2.89 10.87
CA LYS A 230 -32.51 2.10 9.64
C LYS A 230 -31.22 1.36 9.32
N LYS A 231 -31.36 0.16 8.76
CA LYS A 231 -30.25 -0.61 8.20
C LYS A 231 -30.55 -0.90 6.74
N TYR A 232 -29.58 -0.62 5.87
CA TYR A 232 -29.56 -1.04 4.49
C TYR A 232 -28.46 -2.09 4.32
N LEU A 233 -28.76 -3.13 3.56
CA LEU A 233 -27.80 -4.20 3.22
C LEU A 233 -27.97 -4.54 1.74
N TRP A 234 -26.86 -4.48 1.01
CA TRP A 234 -26.78 -4.87 -0.40
C TRP A 234 -25.74 -5.97 -0.55
N ASP A 235 -26.20 -7.21 -0.57
CA ASP A 235 -25.39 -8.43 -0.64
C ASP A 235 -25.82 -9.35 -1.80
N ASP A 236 -26.83 -8.97 -2.55
CA ASP A 236 -27.40 -9.73 -3.65
C ASP A 236 -26.84 -9.33 -5.03
N PHE A 237 -25.99 -8.31 -5.09
CA PHE A 237 -25.34 -7.78 -6.29
C PHE A 237 -26.30 -7.29 -7.40
N THR A 238 -27.59 -7.07 -7.12
CA THR A 238 -28.57 -6.57 -8.08
C THR A 238 -28.30 -5.12 -8.45
N LYS A 239 -27.83 -4.31 -7.49
CA LYS A 239 -27.54 -2.89 -7.64
C LYS A 239 -26.05 -2.63 -7.89
N ASN A 240 -25.76 -1.66 -8.72
CA ASN A 240 -24.42 -1.13 -8.86
C ASN A 240 -24.13 -0.04 -7.81
N PRO A 241 -22.89 0.41 -7.63
CA PRO A 241 -22.54 1.43 -6.62
C PRO A 241 -23.34 2.73 -6.76
N TYR A 242 -23.63 3.16 -7.97
CA TYR A 242 -24.44 4.36 -8.22
C TYR A 242 -25.87 4.22 -7.70
N GLU A 243 -26.53 3.11 -8.05
CA GLU A 243 -27.91 2.82 -7.60
C GLU A 243 -28.01 2.70 -6.07
N ILE A 244 -26.95 2.22 -5.42
CA ILE A 244 -26.85 2.15 -3.96
C ILE A 244 -26.76 3.55 -3.35
N ILE A 245 -25.96 4.44 -3.94
CA ILE A 245 -25.80 5.83 -3.46
C ILE A 245 -27.11 6.61 -3.60
N GLU A 246 -27.88 6.39 -4.67
CA GLU A 246 -29.19 7.04 -4.86
C GLU A 246 -30.25 6.58 -3.81
N GLU A 247 -30.08 5.41 -3.21
CA GLU A 247 -31.04 4.84 -2.25
C GLU A 247 -30.80 5.27 -0.79
N VAL A 248 -29.58 5.70 -0.44
CA VAL A 248 -29.20 6.08 0.94
C VAL A 248 -29.52 7.54 1.23
#